data_a0bae63d3164a24948829ef435dd2a36
#
_entry.id   a0bae63d3164a24948829ef435dd2a36
#
_cell.length_a   1.000
_cell.length_b   1.000
_cell.length_c   1.000
_cell.angle_alpha   90.00
_cell.angle_beta   90.00
_cell.angle_gamma   90.00
#
_symmetry.space_group_name_H-M   'P 1'
#
loop_
_entity.id
_entity.type
_entity.pdbx_description
1 polymer ?
#
loop_
_entity_poly.entity_id
_entity_poly.type
_entity_poly.pdbx_seq_one_letter_code
_entity_poly.pdbx_strand_id
1 'polypeptide(L)'
;MKKILSLSLLLIAGSLSFTSCQSEEDDLFDSSAAERLAASKVTYAKLLPQATAGWVMEYYPTNGGSWPRGNGYLLLAKFNDDKSVDMASLNEEMTDGKYMEDTSLWEVIADQGPVLSFNTYNQCLHSFADPALYETGLGLEGDYEFEIINLQEGAQFAMLKGKKRGTYTRMTRLEEGTDFKEYLTDVLGLRDKLFKTSVPNHLLINFGENRYVINSVANGFLSFYPEGGDEISETESHPFLITKRDGNYFLRFRDAFEREDMEGTLQEMRYDSIQDKFIGLENELFSIEGPDASQFFKKNLTNGKGWQFTPADDITGNLATIIKTISDDFSSKKYTFTNIKFIKSGEDLTVVLSLKSGKSSVDLIYLYTIDESSNNLKITYREPYETKSNKRASQILETIPSLINLLEALSGEYQAATNTSTNFDLSSVLVTFPDGSTAPMAFTNK
;
A
#
# COMPACT_ATOMS: atom_id res chain seq x y z
N MET A 1 70.56 -19.94 55.28
CA MET A 1 69.33 -19.46 55.93
C MET A 1 68.51 -18.48 55.06
N LYS A 2 69.14 -17.47 54.41
CA LYS A 2 68.39 -16.49 53.58
C LYS A 2 67.69 -17.09 52.33
N LYS A 3 68.17 -18.20 51.72
CA LYS A 3 67.58 -18.82 50.55
C LYS A 3 66.39 -19.74 50.90
N ILE A 4 66.30 -20.28 52.10
CA ILE A 4 65.22 -21.09 52.59
C ILE A 4 63.99 -20.22 52.96
N LEU A 5 64.33 -19.03 53.55
CA LEU A 5 63.27 -18.06 53.90
C LEU A 5 62.57 -17.46 52.66
N SER A 6 63.33 -17.24 51.57
CA SER A 6 62.73 -16.73 50.32
C SER A 6 61.87 -17.78 49.56
N LEU A 7 62.19 -19.07 49.69
CA LEU A 7 61.45 -20.15 49.10
C LEU A 7 60.09 -20.43 49.83
N SER A 8 60.13 -20.33 51.18
CA SER A 8 58.92 -20.45 52.00
C SER A 8 57.95 -19.25 51.80
N LEU A 9 58.51 -18.05 51.61
CA LEU A 9 57.68 -16.87 51.33
C LEU A 9 57.04 -16.93 49.94
N LEU A 10 57.68 -17.54 48.93
CA LEU A 10 57.16 -17.74 47.60
C LEU A 10 56.06 -18.80 47.55
N LEU A 11 56.18 -19.85 48.39
CA LEU A 11 55.15 -20.90 48.53
C LEU A 11 53.87 -20.39 49.24
N ILE A 12 54.02 -19.49 50.22
CA ILE A 12 52.88 -18.88 50.93
C ILE A 12 52.18 -17.85 50.01
N ALA A 13 52.93 -17.10 49.16
CA ALA A 13 52.35 -16.19 48.21
C ALA A 13 51.61 -16.93 47.06
N GLY A 14 52.09 -18.14 46.66
CA GLY A 14 51.41 -18.98 45.64
C GLY A 14 50.14 -19.65 46.15
N SER A 15 50.01 -19.90 47.45
CA SER A 15 48.77 -20.53 48.01
C SER A 15 47.66 -19.53 48.31
N LEU A 16 47.91 -18.22 48.27
CA LEU A 16 46.86 -17.18 48.41
C LEU A 16 46.23 -16.78 47.11
N SER A 17 46.73 -17.29 45.97
CA SER A 17 46.18 -16.96 44.65
C SER A 17 45.05 -17.90 44.21
N PHE A 18 44.67 -18.91 44.96
CA PHE A 18 43.59 -19.85 44.60
C PHE A 18 42.28 -19.66 45.40
N THR A 19 42.18 -18.60 46.19
CA THR A 19 40.95 -18.21 46.85
C THR A 19 40.35 -16.97 46.19
N SER A 20 40.41 -16.93 44.85
CA SER A 20 39.75 -15.86 44.14
C SER A 20 38.59 -16.43 43.32
N CYS A 21 37.48 -15.79 43.53
CA CYS A 21 36.21 -15.91 42.79
C CYS A 21 35.31 -17.08 43.20
N GLN A 22 34.95 -17.16 44.47
CA GLN A 22 33.53 -17.14 44.75
C GLN A 22 33.13 -15.67 44.92
N SER A 23 32.95 -14.94 43.82
CA SER A 23 32.01 -13.84 43.86
C SER A 23 30.66 -14.48 44.19
N GLU A 24 30.16 -14.28 45.39
CA GLU A 24 28.74 -14.20 45.60
C GLU A 24 28.27 -13.07 44.68
N GLU A 25 28.11 -13.36 43.37
CA GLU A 25 27.15 -12.62 42.57
C GLU A 25 25.84 -12.90 43.31
N ASP A 26 25.33 -11.89 44.01
CA ASP A 26 23.94 -11.87 44.45
C ASP A 26 23.16 -12.32 43.24
N ASP A 27 22.60 -13.55 43.30
CA ASP A 27 21.80 -14.12 42.23
C ASP A 27 20.60 -13.18 42.05
N LEU A 28 20.71 -12.27 41.11
CA LEU A 28 19.62 -11.36 40.71
C LEU A 28 18.37 -12.14 40.35
N PHE A 29 18.47 -13.47 40.29
CA PHE A 29 17.39 -14.37 39.88
C PHE A 29 17.37 -15.58 40.82
N ASP A 30 16.18 -15.97 41.28
CA ASP A 30 15.89 -17.14 42.13
C ASP A 30 16.24 -18.49 41.49
N SER A 31 16.59 -18.54 40.19
CA SER A 31 16.89 -19.75 39.44
C SER A 31 17.97 -19.54 38.39
N SER A 32 18.70 -20.60 38.05
CA SER A 32 19.76 -20.56 37.04
C SER A 32 19.21 -20.20 35.64
N ALA A 33 20.08 -19.67 34.77
CA ALA A 33 19.72 -19.35 33.40
C ALA A 33 19.14 -20.58 32.63
N ALA A 34 19.71 -21.75 32.87
CA ALA A 34 19.24 -23.00 32.27
C ALA A 34 17.83 -23.37 32.73
N GLU A 35 17.52 -23.21 34.03
CA GLU A 35 16.18 -23.48 34.59
C GLU A 35 15.16 -22.48 34.07
N ARG A 36 15.49 -21.20 33.98
CA ARG A 36 14.60 -20.17 33.40
C ARG A 36 14.32 -20.46 31.94
N LEU A 37 15.33 -20.85 31.16
CA LEU A 37 15.17 -21.21 29.75
C LEU A 37 14.28 -22.45 29.57
N ALA A 38 14.49 -23.50 30.39
CA ALA A 38 13.65 -24.68 30.39
C ALA A 38 12.18 -24.34 30.75
N ALA A 39 11.96 -23.49 31.75
CA ALA A 39 10.64 -23.01 32.13
C ALA A 39 9.98 -22.21 31.01
N SER A 40 10.70 -21.30 30.36
CA SER A 40 10.21 -20.49 29.21
C SER A 40 9.80 -21.38 28.04
N LYS A 41 10.61 -22.40 27.71
CA LYS A 41 10.25 -23.42 26.69
C LYS A 41 8.90 -24.04 26.96
N VAL A 42 8.67 -24.51 28.17
CA VAL A 42 7.40 -25.16 28.58
C VAL A 42 6.25 -24.16 28.53
N THR A 43 6.47 -22.97 29.03
CA THR A 43 5.45 -21.90 29.06
C THR A 43 5.03 -21.52 27.65
N TYR A 44 5.94 -21.19 26.77
CA TYR A 44 5.61 -20.77 25.41
C TYR A 44 4.98 -21.89 24.56
N ALA A 45 5.44 -23.15 24.77
CA ALA A 45 4.81 -24.31 24.13
C ALA A 45 3.33 -24.53 24.53
N LYS A 46 2.90 -23.98 25.68
CA LYS A 46 1.51 -23.97 26.13
C LYS A 46 0.74 -22.73 25.68
N LEU A 47 1.41 -21.58 25.54
CA LEU A 47 0.75 -20.33 25.21
C LEU A 47 0.40 -20.22 23.71
N LEU A 48 1.23 -20.73 22.82
CA LEU A 48 1.00 -20.66 21.38
C LEU A 48 -0.34 -21.27 20.94
N PRO A 49 -0.72 -22.51 21.42
CA PRO A 49 -2.01 -23.13 21.07
C PRO A 49 -3.24 -22.45 21.70
N GLN A 50 -3.06 -21.56 22.70
CA GLN A 50 -4.19 -20.86 23.31
C GLN A 50 -4.88 -19.87 22.35
N ALA A 51 -4.27 -19.51 21.24
CA ALA A 51 -4.94 -18.83 20.14
C ALA A 51 -5.66 -19.88 19.28
N THR A 52 -6.84 -20.28 19.71
CA THR A 52 -7.61 -21.40 19.11
C THR A 52 -7.99 -21.13 17.66
N ALA A 53 -8.19 -19.86 17.27
CA ALA A 53 -8.36 -19.44 15.88
C ALA A 53 -7.02 -19.26 15.14
N GLY A 54 -5.89 -19.25 15.84
CA GLY A 54 -4.56 -19.05 15.27
C GLY A 54 -4.03 -17.62 15.40
N TRP A 55 -2.98 -17.34 14.65
CA TRP A 55 -2.22 -16.11 14.65
C TRP A 55 -2.04 -15.58 13.22
N VAL A 56 -2.07 -14.27 13.05
CA VAL A 56 -1.54 -13.58 11.87
C VAL A 56 -0.07 -13.25 12.13
N MET A 57 0.82 -13.72 11.28
CA MET A 57 2.25 -13.41 11.33
C MET A 57 2.57 -12.34 10.28
N GLU A 58 3.03 -11.17 10.71
CA GLU A 58 3.57 -10.12 9.85
C GLU A 58 5.02 -10.47 9.51
N TYR A 59 5.20 -11.29 8.50
CA TYR A 59 6.46 -11.91 8.16
C TYR A 59 7.25 -11.07 7.15
N TYR A 60 8.49 -10.76 7.48
CA TYR A 60 9.45 -10.10 6.61
C TYR A 60 10.68 -11.01 6.46
N PRO A 61 10.97 -11.56 5.27
CA PRO A 61 12.08 -12.49 5.09
C PRO A 61 13.43 -11.90 5.51
N THR A 62 13.70 -10.64 5.17
CA THR A 62 14.94 -9.95 5.55
C THR A 62 14.70 -8.49 5.95
N ASN A 63 15.60 -7.91 6.75
CA ASN A 63 15.57 -6.51 7.17
C ASN A 63 15.96 -5.53 6.06
N GLY A 64 16.59 -6.00 5.02
CA GLY A 64 17.14 -5.14 3.97
C GLY A 64 16.71 -5.56 2.59
N GLY A 65 17.00 -4.71 1.63
CA GLY A 65 16.79 -5.00 0.23
C GLY A 65 15.49 -4.44 -0.33
N SER A 66 15.50 -4.36 -1.65
CA SER A 66 14.31 -4.05 -2.45
C SER A 66 13.45 -5.30 -2.62
N TRP A 67 12.28 -5.11 -3.23
CA TRP A 67 11.44 -6.23 -3.69
C TRP A 67 12.26 -7.32 -4.40
N PRO A 68 11.95 -8.61 -4.16
CA PRO A 68 10.92 -9.12 -3.25
C PRO A 68 11.41 -9.37 -1.81
N ARG A 69 12.68 -9.24 -1.51
CA ARG A 69 13.27 -9.63 -0.22
C ARG A 69 12.81 -8.77 0.95
N GLY A 70 12.71 -7.47 0.74
CA GLY A 70 12.27 -6.53 1.77
C GLY A 70 10.76 -6.50 2.01
N ASN A 71 9.97 -7.21 1.20
CA ASN A 71 8.53 -7.26 1.32
C ASN A 71 8.05 -7.88 2.63
N GLY A 72 6.88 -7.42 3.08
CA GLY A 72 6.09 -8.10 4.08
C GLY A 72 5.09 -9.09 3.46
N TYR A 73 4.90 -10.21 4.15
CA TYR A 73 3.96 -11.26 3.79
C TYR A 73 3.08 -11.61 4.98
N LEU A 74 1.79 -11.82 4.75
CA LEU A 74 0.92 -12.35 5.78
C LEU A 74 0.95 -13.88 5.72
N LEU A 75 1.35 -14.47 6.84
CA LEU A 75 1.23 -15.90 7.09
C LEU A 75 0.25 -16.11 8.24
N LEU A 76 -0.67 -17.03 8.09
CA LEU A 76 -1.54 -17.44 9.18
C LEU A 76 -1.01 -18.74 9.76
N ALA A 77 -1.02 -18.89 11.08
CA ALA A 77 -0.50 -20.07 11.76
C ALA A 77 -1.41 -20.46 12.93
N LYS A 78 -1.88 -21.69 12.94
CA LYS A 78 -2.61 -22.29 14.06
C LYS A 78 -1.78 -23.43 14.67
N PHE A 79 -1.31 -23.21 15.88
CA PHE A 79 -0.54 -24.18 16.62
C PHE A 79 -1.48 -25.15 17.36
N ASN A 80 -1.31 -26.45 17.16
CA ASN A 80 -2.12 -27.48 17.77
C ASN A 80 -1.38 -28.14 18.93
N ASP A 81 -2.12 -28.75 19.89
CA ASP A 81 -1.57 -29.41 21.07
C ASP A 81 -0.74 -30.65 20.72
N ASP A 82 -1.02 -31.31 19.61
CA ASP A 82 -0.28 -32.45 19.06
C ASP A 82 1.05 -32.11 18.41
N LYS A 83 1.45 -30.82 18.47
CA LYS A 83 2.64 -30.26 17.82
C LYS A 83 2.56 -30.13 16.32
N SER A 84 1.39 -30.30 15.73
CA SER A 84 1.16 -29.84 14.36
C SER A 84 0.90 -28.34 14.32
N VAL A 85 1.21 -27.69 13.17
CA VAL A 85 0.84 -26.31 12.87
C VAL A 85 0.24 -26.26 11.48
N ASP A 86 -0.97 -25.72 11.41
CA ASP A 86 -1.62 -25.41 10.14
C ASP A 86 -1.24 -23.98 9.73
N MET A 87 -0.64 -23.81 8.56
CA MET A 87 -0.24 -22.51 8.04
C MET A 87 -0.95 -22.22 6.73
N ALA A 88 -1.26 -20.95 6.52
CA ALA A 88 -1.82 -20.50 5.26
C ALA A 88 -1.13 -19.21 4.75
N SER A 89 -1.12 -19.05 3.43
CA SER A 89 -0.56 -17.90 2.73
C SER A 89 -1.33 -17.62 1.44
N LEU A 90 -1.29 -16.35 1.02
CA LEU A 90 -1.84 -15.89 -0.25
C LEU A 90 -1.01 -14.67 -0.70
N ASN A 91 -0.14 -14.87 -1.68
CA ASN A 91 0.70 -13.82 -2.25
C ASN A 91 1.13 -14.20 -3.68
N GLU A 92 1.59 -13.23 -4.45
CA GLU A 92 2.00 -13.46 -5.83
C GLU A 92 3.30 -14.26 -5.94
N GLU A 93 4.26 -14.04 -5.04
CA GLU A 93 5.62 -14.54 -5.15
C GLU A 93 5.72 -16.05 -4.86
N MET A 94 5.02 -16.53 -3.83
CA MET A 94 5.12 -17.91 -3.37
C MET A 94 3.93 -18.77 -3.76
N THR A 95 2.76 -18.16 -4.02
CA THR A 95 1.52 -18.89 -4.25
C THR A 95 0.85 -18.59 -5.59
N ASP A 96 1.48 -17.83 -6.49
CA ASP A 96 0.90 -17.35 -7.76
C ASP A 96 -0.48 -16.67 -7.55
N GLY A 97 -0.63 -15.89 -6.49
CA GLY A 97 -1.90 -15.24 -6.15
C GLY A 97 -3.02 -16.21 -5.75
N LYS A 98 -2.68 -17.45 -5.37
CA LYS A 98 -3.66 -18.46 -4.93
C LYS A 98 -3.55 -18.73 -3.45
N TYR A 99 -4.68 -19.01 -2.83
CA TYR A 99 -4.69 -19.49 -1.45
C TYR A 99 -3.97 -20.84 -1.34
N MET A 100 -3.04 -20.92 -0.40
CA MET A 100 -2.28 -22.13 -0.06
C MET A 100 -2.40 -22.39 1.43
N GLU A 101 -2.53 -23.65 1.79
CA GLU A 101 -2.54 -24.14 3.16
C GLU A 101 -1.68 -25.39 3.24
N ASP A 102 -0.89 -25.52 4.32
CA ASP A 102 -0.02 -26.68 4.55
C ASP A 102 0.13 -26.93 6.05
N THR A 103 0.30 -28.19 6.42
CA THR A 103 0.46 -28.63 7.82
C THR A 103 1.85 -29.22 8.03
N SER A 104 2.51 -28.75 9.08
CA SER A 104 3.84 -29.22 9.48
C SER A 104 3.96 -29.41 11.00
N LEU A 105 5.16 -29.72 11.50
CA LEU A 105 5.43 -29.84 12.94
C LEU A 105 6.18 -28.61 13.45
N TRP A 106 5.88 -28.24 14.68
CA TRP A 106 6.54 -27.17 15.41
C TRP A 106 6.97 -27.60 16.79
N GLU A 107 7.98 -26.91 17.33
CA GLU A 107 8.35 -27.00 18.73
C GLU A 107 8.95 -25.69 19.24
N VAL A 108 8.96 -25.51 20.57
CA VAL A 108 9.83 -24.52 21.20
C VAL A 108 11.08 -25.23 21.67
N ILE A 109 12.24 -24.82 21.17
CA ILE A 109 13.54 -25.37 21.57
C ILE A 109 14.27 -24.39 22.51
N ALA A 110 15.22 -24.90 23.28
CA ALA A 110 16.12 -24.12 24.12
C ALA A 110 17.45 -23.95 23.36
N ASP A 111 17.82 -22.74 23.04
CA ASP A 111 19.09 -22.38 22.42
C ASP A 111 19.71 -21.19 23.19
N GLN A 112 20.06 -20.08 22.57
CA GLN A 112 20.47 -18.85 23.27
C GLN A 112 19.30 -18.14 23.95
N GLY A 113 18.07 -18.59 23.68
CA GLY A 113 16.79 -18.18 24.21
C GLY A 113 15.74 -19.24 23.87
N PRO A 114 14.45 -19.01 24.17
CA PRO A 114 13.37 -19.85 23.69
C PRO A 114 13.14 -19.57 22.22
N VAL A 115 13.27 -20.60 21.38
CA VAL A 115 13.14 -20.50 19.91
C VAL A 115 11.94 -21.31 19.43
N LEU A 116 11.01 -20.69 18.73
CA LEU A 116 9.98 -21.34 17.94
C LEU A 116 10.63 -21.88 16.67
N SER A 117 10.60 -23.21 16.49
CA SER A 117 11.16 -23.90 15.33
C SER A 117 10.06 -24.65 14.58
N PHE A 118 10.03 -24.49 13.26
CA PHE A 118 9.17 -25.26 12.35
C PHE A 118 9.99 -26.45 11.81
N ASN A 119 9.84 -27.62 12.43
CA ASN A 119 10.77 -28.74 12.31
C ASN A 119 10.66 -29.53 11.02
N THR A 120 9.51 -29.48 10.35
CA THR A 120 9.28 -30.15 9.09
C THR A 120 8.92 -29.13 8.02
N TYR A 121 9.20 -29.46 6.76
CA TYR A 121 8.92 -28.56 5.66
C TYR A 121 7.45 -28.16 5.63
N ASN A 122 7.21 -26.85 5.54
CA ASN A 122 5.91 -26.23 5.35
C ASN A 122 6.01 -25.30 4.15
N GLN A 123 5.21 -25.52 3.15
CA GLN A 123 5.28 -24.78 1.89
C GLN A 123 4.97 -23.28 2.09
N CYS A 124 4.09 -22.94 3.03
CA CYS A 124 3.73 -21.53 3.29
C CYS A 124 4.88 -20.72 3.92
N LEU A 125 5.84 -21.37 4.60
CA LEU A 125 6.95 -20.70 5.29
C LEU A 125 8.31 -21.02 4.70
N HIS A 126 8.63 -22.31 4.51
CA HIS A 126 9.99 -22.72 4.08
C HIS A 126 10.29 -22.33 2.63
N SER A 127 9.27 -22.10 1.79
CA SER A 127 9.46 -21.58 0.43
C SER A 127 10.23 -20.25 0.40
N PHE A 128 10.09 -19.40 1.43
CA PHE A 128 10.86 -18.15 1.54
C PHE A 128 12.35 -18.37 1.81
N ALA A 129 12.73 -19.52 2.33
CA ALA A 129 14.13 -19.89 2.57
C ALA A 129 14.74 -20.73 1.42
N ASP A 130 13.93 -21.17 0.46
CA ASP A 130 14.38 -22.02 -0.64
C ASP A 130 15.13 -21.21 -1.71
N PRO A 131 16.44 -21.44 -1.88
CA PRO A 131 17.25 -20.70 -2.85
C PRO A 131 16.88 -21.04 -4.32
N ALA A 132 16.12 -22.10 -4.57
CA ALA A 132 15.73 -22.50 -5.93
C ALA A 132 14.53 -21.71 -6.46
N LEU A 133 13.79 -20.99 -5.63
CA LEU A 133 12.57 -20.30 -6.02
C LEU A 133 12.81 -18.94 -6.71
N TYR A 134 14.04 -18.45 -6.72
CA TYR A 134 14.42 -17.21 -7.39
C TYR A 134 15.71 -17.40 -8.19
N GLU A 135 15.81 -16.76 -9.35
CA GLU A 135 16.95 -16.83 -10.27
C GLU A 135 18.31 -16.50 -9.64
N THR A 136 18.32 -15.75 -8.56
CA THR A 136 19.54 -15.35 -7.86
C THR A 136 20.25 -16.50 -7.13
N GLY A 137 19.60 -17.65 -6.95
CA GLY A 137 20.12 -18.77 -6.16
C GLY A 137 20.20 -18.53 -4.66
N LEU A 138 19.61 -17.43 -4.16
CA LEU A 138 19.60 -17.04 -2.75
C LEU A 138 18.20 -17.17 -2.10
N GLY A 139 17.14 -17.32 -2.90
CA GLY A 139 15.77 -17.27 -2.45
C GLY A 139 15.42 -15.90 -1.86
N LEU A 140 14.40 -15.83 -1.02
CA LEU A 140 14.07 -14.64 -0.25
C LEU A 140 14.82 -14.57 1.09
N GLU A 141 15.65 -15.56 1.38
CA GLU A 141 16.47 -15.63 2.59
C GLU A 141 15.66 -15.66 3.90
N GLY A 142 14.44 -16.19 3.86
CA GLY A 142 13.53 -16.23 4.99
C GLY A 142 13.98 -17.10 6.17
N ASP A 143 13.55 -16.74 7.37
CA ASP A 143 13.73 -17.52 8.60
C ASP A 143 12.53 -18.45 8.81
N TYR A 144 12.80 -19.64 9.35
CA TYR A 144 11.81 -20.61 9.86
C TYR A 144 12.09 -21.04 11.32
N GLU A 145 13.06 -20.38 11.95
CA GLU A 145 13.35 -20.43 13.38
C GLU A 145 13.33 -19.00 13.96
N PHE A 146 12.59 -18.82 15.05
CA PHE A 146 12.36 -17.49 15.61
C PHE A 146 12.60 -17.48 17.12
N GLU A 147 13.43 -16.59 17.60
CA GLU A 147 13.53 -16.23 19.02
C GLU A 147 12.19 -15.65 19.49
N ILE A 148 11.61 -16.15 20.57
CA ILE A 148 10.40 -15.60 21.16
C ILE A 148 10.81 -14.45 22.08
N ILE A 149 10.61 -13.21 21.62
CA ILE A 149 10.98 -11.99 22.36
C ILE A 149 9.94 -11.66 23.42
N ASN A 150 8.66 -11.76 23.05
CA ASN A 150 7.56 -11.49 23.98
C ASN A 150 6.35 -12.34 23.60
N LEU A 151 5.87 -13.11 24.57
CA LEU A 151 4.60 -13.83 24.49
C LEU A 151 4.05 -14.02 25.90
N GLN A 152 2.91 -13.41 26.19
CA GLN A 152 2.26 -13.46 27.50
C GLN A 152 0.90 -14.15 27.40
N GLU A 153 0.44 -14.69 28.53
CA GLU A 153 -0.89 -15.30 28.63
C GLU A 153 -1.98 -14.27 28.34
N GLY A 154 -2.90 -14.63 27.45
CA GLY A 154 -4.01 -13.75 27.05
C GLY A 154 -3.59 -12.54 26.19
N ALA A 155 -2.30 -12.40 25.84
CA ALA A 155 -1.86 -11.29 25.03
C ALA A 155 -2.44 -11.34 23.62
N GLN A 156 -2.83 -10.16 23.10
CA GLN A 156 -3.28 -9.97 21.72
C GLN A 156 -2.12 -10.08 20.72
N PHE A 157 -0.92 -9.74 21.17
CA PHE A 157 0.28 -9.71 20.34
C PHE A 157 1.39 -10.57 20.93
N ALA A 158 2.18 -11.20 20.06
CA ALA A 158 3.47 -11.77 20.38
C ALA A 158 4.52 -11.20 19.44
N MET A 159 5.76 -11.11 19.89
CA MET A 159 6.88 -10.64 19.10
C MET A 159 7.92 -11.73 18.96
N LEU A 160 8.27 -12.05 17.75
CA LEU A 160 9.31 -12.98 17.37
C LEU A 160 10.45 -12.24 16.67
N LYS A 161 11.64 -12.85 16.67
CA LYS A 161 12.79 -12.37 15.91
C LYS A 161 13.42 -13.53 15.15
N GLY A 162 13.56 -13.41 13.85
CA GLY A 162 14.22 -14.40 13.01
C GLY A 162 15.63 -14.68 13.48
N LYS A 163 15.96 -15.93 13.69
CA LYS A 163 17.22 -16.36 14.29
C LYS A 163 18.43 -16.08 13.40
N LYS A 164 18.27 -16.21 12.10
CA LYS A 164 19.36 -16.06 11.12
C LYS A 164 19.42 -14.65 10.52
N ARG A 165 18.27 -14.05 10.21
CA ARG A 165 18.18 -12.76 9.53
C ARG A 165 17.88 -11.60 10.50
N GLY A 166 17.39 -11.90 11.69
CA GLY A 166 17.12 -10.94 12.73
C GLY A 166 15.91 -10.04 12.48
N THR A 167 15.05 -10.39 11.53
CA THR A 167 13.80 -9.66 11.25
C THR A 167 12.81 -9.86 12.38
N TYR A 168 12.11 -8.80 12.75
CA TYR A 168 11.03 -8.89 13.70
C TYR A 168 9.73 -9.30 13.00
N THR A 169 9.03 -10.27 13.60
CA THR A 169 7.71 -10.74 13.18
C THR A 169 6.73 -10.52 14.32
N ARG A 170 5.76 -9.62 14.12
CA ARG A 170 4.63 -9.51 15.04
C ARG A 170 3.62 -10.61 14.72
N MET A 171 3.19 -11.33 15.73
CA MET A 171 2.04 -12.22 15.64
C MET A 171 0.85 -11.56 16.33
N THR A 172 -0.29 -11.49 15.64
CA THR A 172 -1.55 -10.99 16.17
C THR A 172 -2.53 -12.13 16.32
N ARG A 173 -3.16 -12.29 17.49
CA ARG A 173 -4.17 -13.32 17.73
C ARG A 173 -5.39 -13.09 16.82
N LEU A 174 -5.83 -14.13 16.13
CA LEU A 174 -7.07 -14.12 15.36
C LEU A 174 -8.30 -14.23 16.28
N GLU A 175 -9.38 -13.62 15.83
CA GLU A 175 -10.69 -13.71 16.47
C GLU A 175 -11.26 -15.13 16.30
N GLU A 176 -12.01 -15.60 17.32
CA GLU A 176 -12.65 -16.91 17.27
C GLU A 176 -13.57 -17.04 16.04
N GLY A 177 -13.45 -18.19 15.38
CA GLY A 177 -14.24 -18.48 14.18
C GLY A 177 -13.69 -17.89 12.89
N THR A 178 -12.52 -17.23 12.90
CA THR A 178 -11.87 -16.72 11.69
C THR A 178 -11.49 -17.86 10.75
N ASP A 179 -11.99 -17.81 9.52
CA ASP A 179 -11.52 -18.64 8.40
C ASP A 179 -10.28 -18.02 7.78
N PHE A 180 -9.22 -18.80 7.57
CA PHE A 180 -7.94 -18.33 7.05
C PHE A 180 -8.03 -17.77 5.63
N LYS A 181 -8.77 -18.47 4.77
CA LYS A 181 -8.94 -18.04 3.38
C LYS A 181 -9.75 -16.76 3.29
N GLU A 182 -10.81 -16.66 4.05
CA GLU A 182 -11.66 -15.46 4.12
C GLU A 182 -10.83 -14.28 4.62
N TYR A 183 -10.07 -14.44 5.72
CA TYR A 183 -9.21 -13.38 6.27
C TYR A 183 -8.21 -12.84 5.24
N LEU A 184 -7.43 -13.74 4.60
CA LEU A 184 -6.43 -13.32 3.62
C LEU A 184 -7.06 -12.67 2.40
N THR A 185 -8.18 -13.21 1.90
CA THR A 185 -8.90 -12.66 0.75
C THR A 185 -9.46 -11.27 1.06
N ASP A 186 -10.00 -11.07 2.25
CA ASP A 186 -10.60 -9.82 2.70
C ASP A 186 -9.53 -8.71 2.86
N VAL A 187 -8.43 -9.00 3.54
CA VAL A 187 -7.31 -8.05 3.72
C VAL A 187 -6.67 -7.65 2.38
N LEU A 188 -6.41 -8.63 1.50
CA LEU A 188 -5.87 -8.36 0.17
C LEU A 188 -6.86 -7.63 -0.71
N GLY A 189 -8.15 -7.97 -0.59
CA GLY A 189 -9.24 -7.27 -1.30
C GLY A 189 -9.29 -5.78 -0.94
N LEU A 190 -9.16 -5.43 0.35
CA LEU A 190 -9.06 -4.03 0.75
C LEU A 190 -7.80 -3.37 0.20
N ARG A 191 -6.63 -4.01 0.34
CA ARG A 191 -5.37 -3.49 -0.22
C ARG A 191 -5.50 -3.17 -1.71
N ASP A 192 -6.03 -4.12 -2.47
CA ASP A 192 -6.21 -3.94 -3.91
C ASP A 192 -7.23 -2.85 -4.23
N LYS A 193 -8.33 -2.78 -3.50
CA LYS A 193 -9.33 -1.71 -3.64
C LYS A 193 -8.73 -0.32 -3.45
N LEU A 194 -7.85 -0.14 -2.46
CA LEU A 194 -7.31 1.17 -2.11
C LEU A 194 -6.07 1.54 -2.92
N PHE A 195 -5.21 0.58 -3.26
CA PHE A 195 -3.89 0.87 -3.79
C PHE A 195 -3.65 0.37 -5.23
N LYS A 196 -4.49 -0.53 -5.75
CA LYS A 196 -4.36 -1.01 -7.13
C LYS A 196 -5.09 -0.05 -8.08
N THR A 197 -4.50 1.10 -8.32
CA THR A 197 -5.05 2.13 -9.20
C THR A 197 -4.31 2.19 -10.53
N SER A 198 -5.04 2.53 -11.59
CA SER A 198 -4.46 2.83 -12.90
C SER A 198 -3.93 4.27 -13.01
N VAL A 199 -4.18 5.08 -11.99
CA VAL A 199 -3.80 6.50 -11.95
C VAL A 199 -2.56 6.65 -11.07
N PRO A 200 -1.41 7.02 -11.64
CA PRO A 200 -0.16 7.17 -10.89
C PRO A 200 -0.14 8.46 -10.04
N ASN A 201 0.64 8.44 -8.97
CA ASN A 201 1.11 9.61 -8.22
C ASN A 201 -0.01 10.56 -7.78
N HIS A 202 -1.01 10.05 -7.08
CA HIS A 202 -2.13 10.88 -6.65
C HIS A 202 -2.46 10.79 -5.15
N LEU A 203 -2.13 9.69 -4.49
CA LEU A 203 -2.40 9.54 -3.06
C LEU A 203 -1.48 10.46 -2.25
N LEU A 204 -1.97 10.83 -1.08
CA LEU A 204 -1.25 11.70 -0.16
C LEU A 204 -0.98 10.97 1.16
N ILE A 205 0.21 11.17 1.71
CA ILE A 205 0.49 10.90 3.12
C ILE A 205 0.78 12.24 3.79
N ASN A 206 0.12 12.50 4.91
CA ASN A 206 0.23 13.75 5.65
C ASN A 206 0.84 13.50 7.02
N PHE A 207 1.76 14.39 7.43
CA PHE A 207 2.33 14.44 8.78
C PHE A 207 2.00 15.83 9.36
N GLY A 208 0.80 15.96 9.94
CA GLY A 208 0.25 17.27 10.32
C GLY A 208 -0.04 18.14 9.10
N GLU A 209 0.62 19.29 9.01
CA GLU A 209 0.48 20.21 7.87
C GLU A 209 1.38 19.84 6.68
N ASN A 210 2.36 18.96 6.88
CA ASN A 210 3.32 18.56 5.86
C ASN A 210 2.74 17.46 4.98
N ARG A 211 2.70 17.70 3.67
CA ARG A 211 2.07 16.83 2.68
C ARG A 211 3.10 16.18 1.77
N TYR A 212 2.91 14.91 1.51
CA TYR A 212 3.74 14.09 0.64
C TYR A 212 2.89 13.38 -0.40
N VAL A 213 3.42 13.26 -1.60
CA VAL A 213 2.78 12.50 -2.68
C VAL A 213 3.28 11.07 -2.64
N ILE A 214 2.37 10.12 -2.55
CA ILE A 214 2.68 8.70 -2.70
C ILE A 214 2.83 8.44 -4.21
N ASN A 215 4.04 8.17 -4.64
CA ASN A 215 4.36 7.91 -6.05
C ASN A 215 4.33 6.41 -6.41
N SER A 216 4.38 5.53 -5.42
CA SER A 216 4.24 4.10 -5.64
C SER A 216 3.68 3.40 -4.41
N VAL A 217 2.73 2.50 -4.64
CA VAL A 217 2.31 1.46 -3.69
C VAL A 217 2.42 0.13 -4.42
N ALA A 218 3.64 -0.39 -4.50
CA ALA A 218 3.94 -1.57 -5.26
C ALA A 218 4.74 -2.56 -4.43
N ASN A 219 4.45 -3.84 -4.64
CA ASN A 219 5.26 -4.92 -4.08
C ASN A 219 5.45 -4.84 -2.56
N GLY A 220 4.41 -4.42 -1.81
CA GLY A 220 4.48 -4.29 -0.35
C GLY A 220 5.27 -3.09 0.19
N PHE A 221 5.66 -2.15 -0.70
CA PHE A 221 6.28 -0.88 -0.32
C PHE A 221 5.36 0.29 -0.61
N LEU A 222 5.35 1.26 0.29
CA LEU A 222 4.76 2.57 0.11
C LEU A 222 5.90 3.57 -0.05
N SER A 223 5.96 4.23 -1.22
CA SER A 223 6.99 5.19 -1.55
C SER A 223 6.38 6.57 -1.71
N PHE A 224 7.00 7.59 -1.14
CA PHE A 224 6.50 8.95 -1.16
C PHE A 224 7.62 9.99 -1.15
N TYR A 225 7.32 11.21 -1.58
CA TYR A 225 8.23 12.36 -1.59
C TYR A 225 7.46 13.64 -1.23
N PRO A 226 8.13 14.73 -0.78
CA PRO A 226 7.46 15.99 -0.42
C PRO A 226 6.61 16.55 -1.57
N GLU A 227 5.40 17.04 -1.30
CA GLU A 227 4.58 17.68 -2.32
C GLU A 227 5.29 18.95 -2.83
N GLY A 228 5.59 18.99 -4.14
CA GLY A 228 6.39 20.04 -4.77
C GLY A 228 7.91 19.82 -4.75
N GLY A 229 8.39 18.74 -4.13
CA GLY A 229 9.78 18.31 -4.13
C GLY A 229 10.18 17.53 -5.40
N ASP A 230 11.42 17.05 -5.41
CA ASP A 230 11.97 16.23 -6.50
C ASP A 230 11.68 14.75 -6.27
N GLU A 231 10.80 14.17 -7.11
CA GLU A 231 10.41 12.77 -7.03
C GLU A 231 11.61 11.80 -7.08
N ILE A 232 12.65 12.11 -7.83
CA ILE A 232 13.78 11.17 -8.04
C ILE A 232 14.72 11.16 -6.84
N SER A 233 15.08 12.34 -6.33
CA SER A 233 16.10 12.48 -5.27
C SER A 233 15.53 12.46 -3.85
N GLU A 234 14.22 12.71 -3.67
CA GLU A 234 13.58 12.86 -2.36
C GLU A 234 12.61 11.73 -2.02
N THR A 235 12.45 10.72 -2.90
CA THR A 235 11.60 9.56 -2.62
C THR A 235 12.21 8.67 -1.54
N GLU A 236 11.42 8.38 -0.53
CA GLU A 236 11.69 7.33 0.45
C GLU A 236 10.65 6.21 0.36
N SER A 237 11.01 5.01 0.82
CA SER A 237 10.18 3.81 0.68
C SER A 237 10.16 3.00 1.96
N HIS A 238 8.97 2.64 2.41
CA HIS A 238 8.74 1.88 3.63
C HIS A 238 7.95 0.61 3.34
N PRO A 239 8.43 -0.58 3.75
CA PRO A 239 7.66 -1.81 3.64
C PRO A 239 6.50 -1.76 4.63
N PHE A 240 5.33 -2.25 4.18
CA PHE A 240 4.12 -2.27 4.98
C PHE A 240 3.26 -3.51 4.73
N LEU A 241 2.36 -3.77 5.64
CA LEU A 241 1.29 -4.76 5.52
C LEU A 241 -0.04 -4.15 5.94
N ILE A 242 -1.13 -4.69 5.40
CA ILE A 242 -2.47 -4.47 5.92
C ILE A 242 -2.89 -5.72 6.71
N THR A 243 -3.42 -5.51 7.89
CA THR A 243 -3.96 -6.55 8.76
C THR A 243 -5.38 -6.20 9.19
N LYS A 244 -6.11 -7.16 9.78
CA LYS A 244 -7.44 -6.94 10.33
C LYS A 244 -7.50 -7.47 11.76
N ARG A 245 -8.08 -6.70 12.68
CA ARG A 245 -8.38 -7.09 14.06
C ARG A 245 -9.58 -6.30 14.58
N ASP A 246 -10.37 -6.91 15.44
CA ASP A 246 -11.58 -6.30 16.03
C ASP A 246 -12.48 -5.63 14.98
N GLY A 247 -12.63 -6.27 13.81
CA GLY A 247 -13.40 -5.77 12.67
C GLY A 247 -12.82 -4.57 11.95
N ASN A 248 -11.64 -4.06 12.34
CA ASN A 248 -10.97 -2.90 11.74
C ASN A 248 -9.73 -3.31 10.95
N TYR A 249 -9.42 -2.55 9.89
CA TYR A 249 -8.20 -2.74 9.10
C TYR A 249 -7.11 -1.77 9.55
N PHE A 250 -5.87 -2.26 9.52
CA PHE A 250 -4.69 -1.51 9.92
C PHE A 250 -3.60 -1.63 8.86
N LEU A 251 -3.05 -0.51 8.46
CA LEU A 251 -1.80 -0.43 7.71
C LEU A 251 -0.67 -0.30 8.72
N ARG A 252 0.30 -1.21 8.66
CA ARG A 252 1.44 -1.18 9.56
C ARG A 252 2.73 -1.23 8.78
N PHE A 253 3.60 -0.25 9.02
CA PHE A 253 4.97 -0.25 8.52
C PHE A 253 5.83 -1.25 9.29
N ARG A 254 6.78 -1.90 8.62
CA ARG A 254 7.70 -2.84 9.27
C ARG A 254 8.40 -2.19 10.46
N ASP A 255 9.01 -1.05 10.22
CA ASP A 255 9.73 -0.28 11.24
C ASP A 255 8.97 1.01 11.52
N ALA A 256 8.97 1.43 12.80
CA ALA A 256 8.55 2.78 13.14
C ALA A 256 9.56 3.76 12.57
N PHE A 257 9.09 4.83 11.99
CA PHE A 257 9.96 5.89 11.48
C PHE A 257 9.53 7.27 12.00
N GLU A 258 10.50 8.17 12.02
CA GLU A 258 10.33 9.57 12.37
C GLU A 258 11.05 10.43 11.32
N ARG A 259 10.66 11.68 11.22
CA ARG A 259 11.23 12.66 10.31
C ARG A 259 11.43 13.98 11.05
N GLU A 260 12.33 14.82 10.57
CA GLU A 260 12.57 16.15 11.16
C GLU A 260 11.34 17.07 11.12
N ASP A 261 10.45 16.83 10.16
CA ASP A 261 9.26 17.64 9.88
C ASP A 261 7.95 17.00 10.39
N MET A 262 8.02 15.96 11.24
CA MET A 262 6.85 15.36 11.87
C MET A 262 6.97 15.32 13.40
N GLU A 263 5.86 15.47 14.09
CA GLU A 263 5.77 15.34 15.54
C GLU A 263 5.48 13.90 15.95
N GLY A 264 6.52 13.19 16.41
CA GLY A 264 6.41 11.81 16.88
C GLY A 264 6.82 10.77 15.82
N THR A 265 6.47 9.52 16.08
CA THR A 265 6.76 8.38 15.22
C THR A 265 5.49 7.87 14.53
N LEU A 266 5.65 7.23 13.39
CA LEU A 266 4.57 6.50 12.70
C LEU A 266 4.96 5.05 12.51
N GLN A 267 4.12 4.14 12.98
CA GLN A 267 4.24 2.72 12.66
C GLN A 267 2.91 2.12 12.21
N GLU A 268 1.78 2.52 12.80
CA GLU A 268 0.51 1.88 12.50
C GLU A 268 -0.60 2.92 12.29
N MET A 269 -1.46 2.65 11.31
CA MET A 269 -2.60 3.49 10.97
C MET A 269 -3.85 2.62 10.88
N ARG A 270 -4.99 3.14 11.34
CA ARG A 270 -6.31 2.50 11.21
C ARG A 270 -7.05 3.07 10.01
N TYR A 271 -7.67 2.21 9.23
CA TYR A 271 -8.57 2.63 8.15
C TYR A 271 -9.93 3.06 8.72
N ASP A 272 -10.31 4.29 8.42
CA ASP A 272 -11.63 4.85 8.69
C ASP A 272 -12.47 4.76 7.41
N SER A 273 -13.41 3.84 7.36
CA SER A 273 -14.25 3.60 6.17
C SER A 273 -15.29 4.71 5.93
N ILE A 274 -15.59 5.55 6.93
CA ILE A 274 -16.52 6.68 6.78
C ILE A 274 -15.80 7.86 6.14
N GLN A 275 -14.58 8.16 6.61
CA GLN A 275 -13.76 9.22 6.05
C GLN A 275 -12.94 8.75 4.83
N ASP A 276 -12.94 7.45 4.56
CA ASP A 276 -12.21 6.79 3.49
C ASP A 276 -10.71 7.18 3.50
N LYS A 277 -10.07 7.00 4.65
CA LYS A 277 -8.64 7.30 4.85
C LYS A 277 -8.02 6.46 5.96
N PHE A 278 -6.69 6.30 5.94
CA PHE A 278 -5.95 5.81 7.09
C PHE A 278 -5.61 6.95 8.04
N ILE A 279 -5.69 6.68 9.34
CA ILE A 279 -5.39 7.64 10.42
C ILE A 279 -4.38 6.99 11.36
N GLY A 280 -3.30 7.70 11.69
CA GLY A 280 -2.25 7.23 12.58
C GLY A 280 -2.77 6.92 13.99
N LEU A 281 -2.30 5.82 14.58
CA LEU A 281 -2.67 5.43 15.94
C LEU A 281 -1.92 6.25 17.00
N GLU A 282 -0.66 6.56 16.71
CA GLU A 282 0.20 7.35 17.61
C GLU A 282 -0.10 8.84 17.52
N ASN A 283 -0.53 9.31 16.34
CA ASN A 283 -0.90 10.72 16.11
C ASN A 283 -1.97 10.80 15.03
N GLU A 284 -3.17 11.24 15.38
CA GLU A 284 -4.33 11.36 14.49
C GLU A 284 -4.16 12.44 13.39
N LEU A 285 -3.14 13.30 13.49
CA LEU A 285 -2.78 14.24 12.43
C LEU A 285 -2.03 13.56 11.27
N PHE A 286 -1.61 12.29 11.44
CA PHE A 286 -1.02 11.51 10.37
C PHE A 286 -2.13 10.80 9.59
N SER A 287 -2.14 10.96 8.27
CA SER A 287 -3.15 10.30 7.42
C SER A 287 -2.60 9.86 6.08
N ILE A 288 -3.25 8.83 5.49
CA ILE A 288 -3.10 8.48 4.07
C ILE A 288 -4.48 8.58 3.44
N GLU A 289 -4.60 9.36 2.36
CA GLU A 289 -5.88 9.67 1.73
C GLU A 289 -5.75 9.96 0.23
N GLY A 290 -6.88 9.92 -0.49
CA GLY A 290 -6.97 10.45 -1.84
C GLY A 290 -6.97 11.99 -1.83
N PRO A 291 -6.50 12.62 -2.89
CA PRO A 291 -6.55 14.08 -3.01
C PRO A 291 -7.99 14.56 -3.24
N ASP A 292 -8.20 15.88 -3.10
CA ASP A 292 -9.43 16.51 -3.57
C ASP A 292 -9.66 16.24 -5.06
N ALA A 293 -10.83 15.71 -5.41
CA ALA A 293 -11.12 15.27 -6.77
C ALA A 293 -11.13 16.42 -7.79
N SER A 294 -11.56 17.63 -7.40
CA SER A 294 -11.56 18.80 -8.29
C SER A 294 -10.14 19.29 -8.60
N GLN A 295 -9.29 19.34 -7.59
CA GLN A 295 -7.88 19.69 -7.77
C GLN A 295 -7.15 18.64 -8.59
N PHE A 296 -7.40 17.38 -8.32
CA PHE A 296 -6.85 16.26 -9.09
C PHE A 296 -7.30 16.30 -10.55
N PHE A 297 -8.59 16.55 -10.81
CA PHE A 297 -9.15 16.70 -12.15
C PHE A 297 -8.43 17.80 -12.94
N LYS A 298 -8.23 18.98 -12.33
CA LYS A 298 -7.48 20.09 -12.93
C LYS A 298 -6.01 19.74 -13.19
N LYS A 299 -5.30 19.23 -12.17
CA LYS A 299 -3.86 18.94 -12.20
C LYS A 299 -3.49 17.93 -13.31
N ASN A 300 -4.35 16.93 -13.55
CA ASN A 300 -4.07 15.85 -14.50
C ASN A 300 -4.44 16.15 -15.95
N LEU A 301 -4.90 17.35 -16.27
CA LEU A 301 -5.00 17.82 -17.65
C LEU A 301 -3.63 18.28 -18.19
N THR A 302 -2.63 17.38 -18.19
CA THR A 302 -1.26 17.71 -18.63
C THR A 302 -0.70 16.65 -19.58
N ASN A 303 0.20 17.06 -20.50
CA ASN A 303 1.15 16.22 -21.25
C ASN A 303 0.63 14.86 -21.76
N GLY A 304 -0.49 14.86 -22.48
CA GLY A 304 -1.03 13.65 -23.11
C GLY A 304 -1.90 12.78 -22.19
N LYS A 305 -2.09 13.18 -20.95
CA LYS A 305 -3.11 12.63 -20.05
C LYS A 305 -4.34 13.54 -20.11
N GLY A 306 -5.52 12.98 -19.85
CA GLY A 306 -6.72 13.77 -19.92
C GLY A 306 -7.93 13.04 -19.34
N TRP A 307 -9.09 13.61 -19.60
CA TRP A 307 -10.36 13.09 -19.14
C TRP A 307 -11.29 12.94 -20.31
N GLN A 308 -12.11 11.91 -20.29
CA GLN A 308 -13.07 11.64 -21.36
C GLN A 308 -14.37 11.08 -20.85
N PHE A 309 -15.44 11.34 -21.61
CA PHE A 309 -16.72 10.68 -21.46
C PHE A 309 -17.35 10.45 -22.86
N THR A 310 -18.36 9.59 -22.93
CA THR A 310 -19.05 9.28 -24.18
C THR A 310 -20.47 9.83 -24.15
N PRO A 311 -21.09 10.11 -25.30
CA PRO A 311 -22.51 10.49 -25.37
C PRO A 311 -23.48 9.44 -24.82
N ALA A 312 -23.02 8.21 -24.60
CA ALA A 312 -23.81 7.11 -24.07
C ALA A 312 -23.68 6.96 -22.53
N ASP A 313 -22.80 7.73 -21.89
CA ASP A 313 -22.64 7.69 -20.44
C ASP A 313 -23.86 8.30 -19.72
N ASP A 314 -23.94 8.09 -18.41
CA ASP A 314 -25.02 8.63 -17.57
C ASP A 314 -24.85 10.13 -17.34
N ILE A 315 -25.22 10.92 -18.35
CA ILE A 315 -25.12 12.38 -18.35
C ILE A 315 -26.47 12.96 -17.92
N THR A 316 -26.43 13.93 -17.02
CA THR A 316 -27.64 14.57 -16.51
C THR A 316 -27.78 16.03 -16.93
N GLY A 317 -28.93 16.61 -16.68
CA GLY A 317 -29.20 18.03 -16.87
C GLY A 317 -29.29 18.50 -18.32
N ASN A 318 -29.00 19.78 -18.54
CA ASN A 318 -29.07 20.39 -19.86
C ASN A 318 -28.06 19.84 -20.84
N LEU A 319 -26.87 19.47 -20.35
CA LEU A 319 -25.80 18.87 -21.18
C LEU A 319 -26.28 17.58 -21.87
N ALA A 320 -27.07 16.74 -21.19
CA ALA A 320 -27.66 15.53 -21.81
C ALA A 320 -28.52 15.87 -22.99
N THR A 321 -29.34 16.93 -22.90
CA THR A 321 -30.19 17.42 -23.99
C THR A 321 -29.40 17.94 -25.18
N ILE A 322 -28.36 18.72 -24.89
CA ILE A 322 -27.43 19.27 -25.90
C ILE A 322 -26.73 18.12 -26.63
N ILE A 323 -26.17 17.17 -25.92
CA ILE A 323 -25.43 16.02 -26.49
C ILE A 323 -26.39 15.16 -27.35
N LYS A 324 -27.62 14.93 -26.89
CA LYS A 324 -28.60 14.21 -27.65
C LYS A 324 -28.91 14.91 -28.99
N THR A 325 -29.19 16.23 -28.97
CA THR A 325 -29.47 17.02 -30.17
C THR A 325 -28.30 16.95 -31.15
N ILE A 326 -27.06 17.12 -30.68
CA ILE A 326 -25.88 17.07 -31.54
C ILE A 326 -25.62 15.66 -32.08
N SER A 327 -25.88 14.62 -31.27
CA SER A 327 -25.79 13.22 -31.75
C SER A 327 -26.78 12.93 -32.88
N ASP A 328 -27.98 13.48 -32.77
CA ASP A 328 -29.02 13.37 -33.83
C ASP A 328 -28.56 14.15 -35.08
N ASP A 329 -28.04 15.35 -34.94
CA ASP A 329 -27.48 16.17 -36.02
C ASP A 329 -26.31 15.49 -36.73
N PHE A 330 -25.36 14.94 -36.00
CA PHE A 330 -24.25 14.14 -36.54
C PHE A 330 -24.77 12.89 -37.29
N SER A 331 -25.74 12.20 -36.70
CA SER A 331 -26.35 11.01 -37.31
C SER A 331 -27.04 11.34 -38.67
N SER A 332 -27.67 12.51 -38.78
CA SER A 332 -28.27 12.99 -40.03
C SER A 332 -27.24 13.18 -41.16
N LYS A 333 -25.97 13.43 -40.77
CA LYS A 333 -24.79 13.58 -41.66
C LYS A 333 -23.99 12.29 -41.79
N LYS A 334 -24.50 11.17 -41.31
CA LYS A 334 -23.83 9.84 -41.32
C LYS A 334 -22.57 9.76 -40.46
N TYR A 335 -22.51 10.55 -39.42
CA TYR A 335 -21.49 10.45 -38.36
C TYR A 335 -22.09 9.85 -37.10
N THR A 336 -21.33 9.03 -36.40
CA THR A 336 -21.64 8.58 -35.03
C THR A 336 -20.77 9.34 -34.09
N PHE A 337 -21.35 10.06 -33.14
CA PHE A 337 -20.61 10.75 -32.07
C PHE A 337 -20.19 9.75 -31.01
N THR A 338 -18.90 9.62 -30.73
CA THR A 338 -18.37 8.51 -29.95
C THR A 338 -17.69 8.93 -28.67
N ASN A 339 -17.06 10.12 -28.62
CA ASN A 339 -16.28 10.53 -27.45
C ASN A 339 -16.09 12.03 -27.37
N ILE A 340 -15.97 12.53 -26.14
CA ILE A 340 -15.56 13.90 -25.79
C ILE A 340 -14.35 13.78 -24.87
N LYS A 341 -13.20 14.33 -25.29
CA LYS A 341 -11.94 14.22 -24.57
C LYS A 341 -11.35 15.60 -24.29
N PHE A 342 -10.96 15.79 -23.03
CA PHE A 342 -10.22 16.97 -22.57
C PHE A 342 -8.75 16.60 -22.43
N ILE A 343 -7.87 17.35 -23.08
CA ILE A 343 -6.43 17.10 -23.05
C ILE A 343 -5.65 18.40 -23.22
N LYS A 344 -4.64 18.64 -22.38
CA LYS A 344 -3.75 19.80 -22.55
C LYS A 344 -2.68 19.47 -23.60
N SER A 345 -2.47 20.37 -24.54
CA SER A 345 -1.44 20.28 -25.57
C SER A 345 -0.66 21.60 -25.63
N GLY A 346 0.55 21.61 -25.11
CA GLY A 346 1.30 22.84 -24.90
C GLY A 346 0.64 23.75 -23.86
N GLU A 347 0.39 25.00 -24.19
CA GLU A 347 -0.27 25.97 -23.31
C GLU A 347 -1.81 25.89 -23.38
N ASP A 348 -2.36 25.32 -24.47
CA ASP A 348 -3.80 25.24 -24.70
C ASP A 348 -4.42 23.96 -24.15
N LEU A 349 -5.65 24.06 -23.64
CA LEU A 349 -6.54 22.92 -23.45
C LEU A 349 -7.28 22.66 -24.77
N THR A 350 -7.28 21.42 -25.19
CA THR A 350 -8.08 20.97 -26.34
C THR A 350 -9.26 20.11 -25.88
N VAL A 351 -10.43 20.39 -26.42
CA VAL A 351 -11.57 19.48 -26.37
C VAL A 351 -11.69 18.79 -27.71
N VAL A 352 -11.58 17.49 -27.71
CA VAL A 352 -11.62 16.64 -28.90
C VAL A 352 -12.94 15.91 -28.95
N LEU A 353 -13.71 16.14 -30.00
CA LEU A 353 -14.95 15.41 -30.30
C LEU A 353 -14.64 14.34 -31.34
N SER A 354 -14.75 13.08 -30.96
CA SER A 354 -14.48 11.96 -31.86
C SER A 354 -15.74 11.46 -32.54
N LEU A 355 -15.67 11.35 -33.86
CA LEU A 355 -16.76 10.90 -34.73
C LEU A 355 -16.33 9.66 -35.52
N LYS A 356 -17.25 8.78 -35.82
CA LYS A 356 -17.08 7.66 -36.76
C LYS A 356 -17.96 7.85 -37.99
N SER A 357 -17.42 7.58 -39.19
CA SER A 357 -18.13 7.51 -40.44
C SER A 357 -17.74 6.23 -41.17
N GLY A 358 -18.58 5.21 -41.10
CA GLY A 358 -18.23 3.86 -41.56
C GLY A 358 -17.03 3.28 -40.79
N LYS A 359 -15.95 2.99 -41.50
CA LYS A 359 -14.70 2.48 -40.91
C LYS A 359 -13.69 3.59 -40.50
N SER A 360 -13.97 4.83 -40.85
CA SER A 360 -13.06 5.97 -40.58
C SER A 360 -13.44 6.69 -39.32
N SER A 361 -12.43 7.14 -38.56
CA SER A 361 -12.58 8.03 -37.42
C SER A 361 -12.17 9.45 -37.81
N VAL A 362 -12.87 10.42 -37.25
CA VAL A 362 -12.60 11.87 -37.45
C VAL A 362 -12.62 12.53 -36.09
N ASP A 363 -11.55 13.25 -35.78
CA ASP A 363 -11.45 14.07 -34.58
C ASP A 363 -11.64 15.55 -34.95
N LEU A 364 -12.55 16.21 -34.25
CA LEU A 364 -12.77 17.63 -34.30
C LEU A 364 -12.14 18.24 -33.05
N ILE A 365 -11.20 19.16 -33.22
CA ILE A 365 -10.43 19.72 -32.13
C ILE A 365 -10.83 21.18 -31.93
N TYR A 366 -11.14 21.56 -30.70
CA TYR A 366 -11.51 22.89 -30.29
C TYR A 366 -10.58 23.40 -29.18
N LEU A 367 -10.14 24.64 -29.28
CA LEU A 367 -9.23 25.25 -28.31
C LEU A 367 -10.00 25.97 -27.21
N TYR A 368 -9.52 25.80 -25.99
CA TYR A 368 -10.00 26.46 -24.79
C TYR A 368 -8.84 27.12 -24.06
N THR A 369 -9.08 28.28 -23.48
CA THR A 369 -8.16 28.86 -22.49
C THR A 369 -8.47 28.32 -21.12
N ILE A 370 -7.41 28.16 -20.29
CA ILE A 370 -7.52 27.79 -18.88
C ILE A 370 -7.30 29.05 -18.03
N ASP A 371 -8.18 29.27 -17.05
CA ASP A 371 -7.96 30.26 -15.99
C ASP A 371 -7.12 29.63 -14.89
N GLU A 372 -5.82 29.88 -14.90
CA GLU A 372 -4.87 29.33 -13.93
C GLU A 372 -5.08 29.88 -12.50
N SER A 373 -5.77 31.03 -12.36
CA SER A 373 -6.03 31.65 -11.05
C SER A 373 -7.15 30.98 -10.26
N SER A 374 -8.02 30.19 -10.92
CA SER A 374 -9.08 29.42 -10.24
C SER A 374 -8.51 28.18 -9.55
N ASN A 375 -9.00 27.87 -8.35
CA ASN A 375 -8.68 26.63 -7.66
C ASN A 375 -9.20 25.40 -8.40
N ASN A 376 -10.37 25.50 -9.02
CA ASN A 376 -10.96 24.45 -9.85
C ASN A 376 -10.57 24.64 -11.32
N LEU A 377 -10.82 23.64 -12.16
CA LEU A 377 -10.69 23.79 -13.60
C LEU A 377 -11.73 24.80 -14.10
N LYS A 378 -11.28 25.91 -14.71
CA LYS A 378 -12.12 26.88 -15.36
C LYS A 378 -11.59 27.14 -16.76
N ILE A 379 -12.44 26.90 -17.75
CA ILE A 379 -12.07 27.00 -19.16
C ILE A 379 -13.07 27.86 -19.95
N THR A 380 -12.59 28.41 -21.05
CA THR A 380 -13.42 29.19 -21.96
C THR A 380 -13.13 28.79 -23.39
N TYR A 381 -14.18 28.49 -24.16
CA TYR A 381 -14.07 28.20 -25.59
C TYR A 381 -13.44 29.39 -26.33
N ARG A 382 -12.53 29.11 -27.26
CA ARG A 382 -11.84 30.10 -28.05
C ARG A 382 -12.16 29.97 -29.53
N GLU A 383 -11.74 28.89 -30.15
CA GLU A 383 -11.85 28.68 -31.59
C GLU A 383 -11.64 27.22 -32.01
N PRO A 384 -12.05 26.80 -33.20
CA PRO A 384 -11.65 25.54 -33.80
C PRO A 384 -10.12 25.51 -34.01
N TYR A 385 -9.48 24.37 -33.67
CA TYR A 385 -8.08 24.14 -34.04
C TYR A 385 -7.95 23.77 -35.52
N GLU A 386 -7.20 24.55 -36.28
CA GLU A 386 -7.03 24.32 -37.70
C GLU A 386 -5.58 24.33 -38.13
N THR A 387 -5.30 23.54 -39.15
CA THR A 387 -4.01 23.60 -39.88
C THR A 387 -4.29 23.92 -41.35
N LYS A 388 -3.24 24.26 -42.13
CA LYS A 388 -3.37 24.53 -43.57
C LYS A 388 -4.04 23.35 -44.32
N SER A 389 -3.89 22.14 -43.83
CA SER A 389 -4.39 20.90 -44.46
C SER A 389 -5.64 20.32 -43.77
N ASN A 390 -6.05 20.85 -42.63
CA ASN A 390 -7.23 20.33 -41.89
C ASN A 390 -8.08 21.48 -41.33
N LYS A 391 -9.24 21.70 -41.96
CA LYS A 391 -10.25 22.69 -41.56
C LYS A 391 -11.58 22.03 -41.16
N ARG A 392 -11.54 20.78 -40.76
CA ARG A 392 -12.78 19.98 -40.52
C ARG A 392 -13.60 20.53 -39.35
N ALA A 393 -12.94 21.03 -38.29
CA ALA A 393 -13.64 21.54 -37.12
C ALA A 393 -14.53 22.74 -37.46
N SER A 394 -14.00 23.74 -38.24
CA SER A 394 -14.81 24.88 -38.73
C SER A 394 -15.89 24.45 -39.73
N GLN A 395 -15.57 23.59 -40.68
CA GLN A 395 -16.52 23.13 -41.66
C GLN A 395 -17.71 22.37 -41.01
N ILE A 396 -17.46 21.57 -39.98
CA ILE A 396 -18.55 20.91 -39.26
C ILE A 396 -19.37 21.92 -38.46
N LEU A 397 -18.73 22.91 -37.82
CA LEU A 397 -19.42 23.97 -37.09
C LEU A 397 -20.34 24.80 -37.99
N GLU A 398 -19.92 25.09 -39.22
CA GLU A 398 -20.76 25.76 -40.25
C GLU A 398 -21.94 24.85 -40.68
N THR A 399 -21.72 23.54 -40.73
CA THR A 399 -22.71 22.58 -41.24
C THR A 399 -23.70 22.15 -40.13
N ILE A 400 -23.25 22.17 -38.88
CA ILE A 400 -24.01 21.81 -37.66
C ILE A 400 -23.88 22.98 -36.67
N PRO A 401 -24.60 24.10 -36.86
CA PRO A 401 -24.48 25.29 -36.01
C PRO A 401 -24.86 25.02 -34.54
N SER A 402 -25.71 24.03 -34.26
CA SER A 402 -26.06 23.62 -32.89
C SER A 402 -24.88 23.16 -32.08
N LEU A 403 -23.77 22.78 -32.70
CA LEU A 403 -22.51 22.37 -32.03
C LEU A 403 -21.95 23.49 -31.17
N ILE A 404 -22.18 24.77 -31.50
CA ILE A 404 -21.74 25.90 -30.68
C ILE A 404 -22.31 25.83 -29.25
N ASN A 405 -23.56 25.34 -29.12
CA ASN A 405 -24.22 25.19 -27.82
C ASN A 405 -23.45 24.20 -26.90
N LEU A 406 -22.87 23.14 -27.49
CA LEU A 406 -22.02 22.22 -26.74
C LEU A 406 -20.70 22.92 -26.33
N LEU A 407 -20.03 23.59 -27.27
CA LEU A 407 -18.76 24.23 -27.01
C LEU A 407 -18.87 25.32 -25.93
N GLU A 408 -19.99 26.06 -25.93
CA GLU A 408 -20.29 27.06 -24.90
C GLU A 408 -20.69 26.41 -23.58
N ALA A 409 -21.50 25.34 -23.60
CA ALA A 409 -21.88 24.59 -22.39
C ALA A 409 -20.67 23.94 -21.70
N LEU A 410 -19.63 23.63 -22.45
CA LEU A 410 -18.33 23.19 -21.92
C LEU A 410 -17.44 24.33 -21.43
N SER A 411 -17.90 25.59 -21.43
CA SER A 411 -17.13 26.72 -20.89
C SER A 411 -17.62 27.05 -19.48
N GLY A 412 -16.69 27.32 -18.58
CA GLY A 412 -16.93 27.73 -17.20
C GLY A 412 -16.12 26.96 -16.16
N GLU A 413 -16.55 27.00 -14.90
CA GLU A 413 -15.85 26.37 -13.79
C GLU A 413 -16.44 25.00 -13.48
N TYR A 414 -15.58 24.01 -13.26
CA TYR A 414 -15.92 22.62 -13.02
C TYR A 414 -15.67 22.23 -11.58
N GLN A 415 -16.52 21.38 -11.05
CA GLN A 415 -16.28 20.64 -9.81
C GLN A 415 -16.23 19.15 -10.11
N ALA A 416 -15.50 18.39 -9.34
CA ALA A 416 -15.43 16.95 -9.48
C ALA A 416 -15.52 16.27 -8.11
N ALA A 417 -16.17 15.12 -8.10
CA ALA A 417 -16.22 14.19 -6.97
C ALA A 417 -15.74 12.81 -7.44
N THR A 418 -15.33 11.95 -6.53
CA THR A 418 -15.02 10.57 -6.90
C THR A 418 -16.26 9.87 -7.48
N ASN A 419 -16.04 9.07 -8.53
CA ASN A 419 -17.08 8.24 -9.17
C ASN A 419 -16.77 6.74 -9.03
N THR A 420 -15.87 6.40 -8.13
CA THR A 420 -15.52 5.03 -7.75
C THR A 420 -15.98 4.73 -6.33
N SER A 421 -15.72 3.54 -5.83
CA SER A 421 -16.11 3.12 -4.49
C SER A 421 -15.19 3.66 -3.37
N THR A 422 -14.17 4.44 -3.72
CA THR A 422 -13.16 4.96 -2.78
C THR A 422 -12.45 6.20 -3.35
N ASN A 423 -12.09 7.15 -2.49
CA ASN A 423 -11.28 8.31 -2.85
C ASN A 423 -9.81 7.94 -3.20
N PHE A 424 -9.40 6.71 -2.90
CA PHE A 424 -8.10 6.18 -3.30
C PHE A 424 -8.01 5.87 -4.81
N ASP A 425 -9.14 5.73 -5.50
CA ASP A 425 -9.19 5.49 -6.93
C ASP A 425 -9.94 6.63 -7.65
N LEU A 426 -9.21 7.52 -8.27
CA LEU A 426 -9.72 8.61 -9.09
C LEU A 426 -9.61 8.32 -10.60
N SER A 427 -9.62 7.04 -10.99
CA SER A 427 -9.67 6.66 -12.41
C SER A 427 -10.96 7.09 -13.11
N SER A 428 -12.02 7.33 -12.34
CA SER A 428 -13.27 7.94 -12.78
C SER A 428 -13.74 8.98 -11.76
N VAL A 429 -14.14 10.14 -12.25
CA VAL A 429 -14.72 11.23 -11.45
C VAL A 429 -16.09 11.62 -11.99
N LEU A 430 -17.02 11.98 -11.10
CA LEU A 430 -18.27 12.60 -11.48
C LEU A 430 -18.03 14.11 -11.55
N VAL A 431 -18.06 14.65 -12.77
CA VAL A 431 -17.83 16.06 -13.03
C VAL A 431 -19.15 16.82 -13.04
N THR A 432 -19.20 17.92 -12.31
CA THR A 432 -20.30 18.89 -12.39
C THR A 432 -19.87 20.05 -13.27
N PHE A 433 -20.64 20.27 -14.34
CA PHE A 433 -20.44 21.31 -15.34
C PHE A 433 -21.02 22.65 -14.82
N PRO A 434 -20.65 23.77 -15.50
CA PRO A 434 -21.06 25.11 -15.02
C PRO A 434 -22.58 25.35 -14.91
N ASP A 435 -23.37 24.62 -15.67
CA ASP A 435 -24.83 24.70 -15.64
C ASP A 435 -25.50 23.73 -14.62
N GLY A 436 -24.69 23.03 -13.80
CA GLY A 436 -25.13 22.02 -12.85
C GLY A 436 -25.40 20.64 -13.44
N SER A 437 -25.19 20.45 -14.74
CA SER A 437 -25.22 19.12 -15.38
C SER A 437 -24.08 18.28 -14.85
N THR A 438 -24.22 16.93 -14.89
CA THR A 438 -23.15 16.03 -14.47
C THR A 438 -22.82 14.99 -15.55
N ALA A 439 -21.57 14.56 -15.62
CA ALA A 439 -21.15 13.40 -16.39
C ALA A 439 -20.02 12.64 -15.69
N PRO A 440 -20.01 11.30 -15.74
CA PRO A 440 -18.85 10.51 -15.32
C PRO A 440 -17.72 10.71 -16.35
N MET A 441 -16.53 11.06 -15.87
CA MET A 441 -15.36 11.20 -16.73
C MET A 441 -14.29 10.20 -16.31
N ALA A 442 -13.82 9.43 -17.27
CA ALA A 442 -12.74 8.47 -17.07
C ALA A 442 -11.39 9.10 -17.37
N PHE A 443 -10.40 8.78 -16.55
CA PHE A 443 -9.01 9.13 -16.80
C PHE A 443 -8.50 8.40 -18.05
N THR A 444 -7.75 9.10 -18.90
CA THR A 444 -7.21 8.50 -20.13
C THR A 444 -5.72 8.78 -20.26
N ASN A 445 -4.97 7.75 -20.57
CA ASN A 445 -3.62 7.88 -21.12
C ASN A 445 -3.75 8.05 -22.65
N LYS A 446 -2.81 8.75 -23.27
CA LYS A 446 -2.80 8.93 -24.74
C LYS A 446 -2.96 7.64 -25.47
#